data_4f602ffb1b8b8d3b8d9a081b2b5df9ab
#
_entry.id   4f602ffb1b8b8d3b8d9a081b2b5df9ab
#
_cell.length_a   1.000
_cell.length_b   1.000
_cell.length_c   1.000
_cell.angle_alpha   90.00
_cell.angle_beta   90.00
_cell.angle_gamma   90.00
#
_symmetry.space_group_name_H-M   'P 1'
#
loop_
_entity.id
_entity.type
_entity.pdbx_description
1 polymer ?
#
loop_
_entity_poly.entity_id
_entity_poly.type
_entity_poly.pdbx_seq_one_letter_code
_entity_poly.pdbx_strand_id
1 'polypeptide(L)'
;MKKFTLALGLLISAFASSAADMSRGADNFYKSDKVTQQKVTFKNQYQMAVVGNLFIPKKMNQNTRHPAIVVGHPMGAVKEQSSNLYAQKLAEQGFVTLAIDLSFWGESEGKPGHLISPEIYTDDFSAAVDYL
;
A
#
# COMPACT_ATOMS: atom_id res chain seq x y z
N MET A 1 -49.16 9.58 -49.90
CA MET A 1 -47.71 9.41 -49.77
C MET A 1 -47.39 9.21 -48.27
N LYS A 2 -47.14 7.96 -47.84
CA LYS A 2 -46.84 7.64 -46.46
C LYS A 2 -45.33 7.71 -46.26
N LYS A 3 -44.86 8.59 -45.36
CA LYS A 3 -43.45 8.69 -44.99
C LYS A 3 -43.13 7.60 -43.96
N PHE A 4 -42.30 6.65 -44.35
CA PHE A 4 -41.70 5.66 -43.43
C PHE A 4 -40.48 6.30 -42.76
N THR A 5 -40.58 6.56 -41.48
CA THR A 5 -39.41 6.98 -40.67
C THR A 5 -38.76 5.72 -40.12
N LEU A 6 -37.58 5.39 -40.64
CA LEU A 6 -36.78 4.27 -40.18
C LEU A 6 -36.00 4.73 -38.94
N ALA A 7 -36.41 4.28 -37.74
CA ALA A 7 -35.66 4.52 -36.53
C ALA A 7 -34.53 3.46 -36.43
N LEU A 8 -33.31 3.91 -36.69
CA LEU A 8 -32.10 3.08 -36.49
C LEU A 8 -31.74 3.09 -35.02
N GLY A 9 -32.18 2.06 -34.29
CA GLY A 9 -31.80 1.83 -32.92
C GLY A 9 -30.34 1.35 -32.81
N LEU A 10 -29.47 2.20 -32.33
CA LEU A 10 -28.07 1.85 -32.03
C LEU A 10 -28.05 1.01 -30.75
N LEU A 11 -27.95 -0.31 -30.88
CA LEU A 11 -27.66 -1.20 -29.76
C LEU A 11 -26.18 -1.03 -29.41
N ILE A 12 -25.89 -0.21 -28.40
CA ILE A 12 -24.58 -0.19 -27.75
C ILE A 12 -24.54 -1.39 -26.79
N SER A 13 -24.02 -2.51 -27.28
CA SER A 13 -23.64 -3.61 -26.40
C SER A 13 -22.40 -3.20 -25.61
N ALA A 14 -22.61 -2.80 -24.36
CA ALA A 14 -21.50 -2.62 -23.43
C ALA A 14 -20.86 -4.01 -23.17
N PHE A 15 -19.77 -4.30 -23.86
CA PHE A 15 -18.89 -5.39 -23.46
C PHE A 15 -18.26 -4.97 -22.13
N ALA A 16 -18.81 -5.45 -21.02
CA ALA A 16 -18.10 -5.48 -19.76
C ALA A 16 -16.90 -6.41 -19.96
N SER A 17 -15.74 -5.79 -20.27
CA SER A 17 -14.46 -6.49 -20.22
C SER A 17 -14.21 -6.85 -18.76
N SER A 18 -14.56 -8.05 -18.34
CA SER A 18 -14.08 -8.59 -17.09
C SER A 18 -12.57 -8.80 -17.26
N ALA A 19 -11.78 -7.93 -16.66
CA ALA A 19 -10.34 -8.19 -16.56
C ALA A 19 -10.17 -9.55 -15.88
N ALA A 20 -9.53 -10.50 -16.55
CA ALA A 20 -9.24 -11.78 -15.98
C ALA A 20 -8.45 -11.58 -14.69
N ASP A 21 -8.87 -12.23 -13.61
CA ASP A 21 -8.14 -12.17 -12.35
C ASP A 21 -6.76 -12.83 -12.55
N MET A 22 -5.75 -12.01 -12.70
CA MET A 22 -4.36 -12.42 -12.87
C MET A 22 -3.67 -12.67 -11.54
N SER A 23 -4.37 -12.51 -10.41
CA SER A 23 -3.81 -12.63 -9.07
C SER A 23 -3.35 -14.04 -8.71
N ARG A 24 -3.87 -15.06 -9.39
CA ARG A 24 -3.65 -16.48 -9.05
C ARG A 24 -3.92 -16.77 -7.56
N GLY A 25 -4.89 -16.08 -6.99
CA GLY A 25 -5.23 -16.18 -5.56
C GLY A 25 -4.46 -15.21 -4.66
N ALA A 26 -3.55 -14.37 -5.19
CA ALA A 26 -2.96 -13.28 -4.44
C ALA A 26 -3.94 -12.10 -4.38
N ASP A 27 -4.16 -11.57 -3.20
CA ASP A 27 -5.00 -10.38 -2.99
C ASP A 27 -4.18 -9.24 -2.38
N ASN A 28 -3.58 -8.43 -3.25
CA ASN A 28 -2.80 -7.27 -2.83
C ASN A 28 -3.65 -6.15 -2.20
N PHE A 29 -4.97 -6.20 -2.42
CA PHE A 29 -5.92 -5.25 -1.84
C PHE A 29 -6.67 -5.82 -0.62
N TYR A 30 -6.17 -6.92 -0.08
CA TYR A 30 -6.70 -7.55 1.11
C TYR A 30 -6.85 -6.55 2.26
N LYS A 31 -7.99 -6.59 2.92
CA LYS A 31 -8.27 -5.80 4.13
C LYS A 31 -8.69 -6.71 5.26
N SER A 32 -7.92 -6.68 6.34
CA SER A 32 -8.23 -7.45 7.54
C SER A 32 -9.27 -6.76 8.40
N ASP A 33 -10.27 -7.48 8.86
CA ASP A 33 -11.21 -7.04 9.88
C ASP A 33 -10.63 -7.09 11.32
N LYS A 34 -9.50 -7.79 11.49
CA LYS A 34 -8.80 -7.97 12.79
C LYS A 34 -7.76 -6.90 13.08
N VAL A 35 -7.45 -6.06 12.11
CA VAL A 35 -6.36 -5.09 12.15
C VAL A 35 -6.91 -3.69 11.90
N THR A 36 -6.37 -2.69 12.58
CA THR A 36 -6.54 -1.27 12.23
C THR A 36 -5.39 -0.82 11.37
N GLN A 37 -5.68 -0.07 10.31
CA GLN A 37 -4.68 0.58 9.46
C GLN A 37 -4.71 2.08 9.71
N GLN A 38 -3.55 2.68 9.88
CA GLN A 38 -3.36 4.11 10.04
C GLN A 38 -2.25 4.61 9.14
N LYS A 39 -2.50 5.64 8.33
CA LYS A 39 -1.44 6.31 7.57
C LYS A 39 -0.59 7.13 8.53
N VAL A 40 0.72 7.00 8.43
CA VAL A 40 1.70 7.72 9.24
C VAL A 40 2.74 8.39 8.35
N THR A 41 3.35 9.45 8.88
CA THR A 41 4.44 10.17 8.22
C THR A 41 5.47 10.52 9.28
N PHE A 42 6.73 10.24 9.01
CA PHE A 42 7.87 10.59 9.86
C PHE A 42 9.03 11.07 8.99
N LYS A 43 10.08 11.57 9.60
CA LYS A 43 11.24 12.07 8.85
C LYS A 43 12.44 11.18 9.06
N ASN A 44 13.17 10.95 7.97
CA ASN A 44 14.50 10.35 8.03
C ASN A 44 15.56 11.40 8.42
N GLN A 45 16.84 11.02 8.58
CA GLN A 45 17.91 11.96 8.98
C GLN A 45 18.15 13.07 7.96
N TYR A 46 17.81 12.86 6.69
CA TYR A 46 17.87 13.87 5.63
C TYR A 46 16.67 14.83 5.63
N GLN A 47 15.81 14.73 6.65
CA GLN A 47 14.57 15.50 6.78
C GLN A 47 13.55 15.25 5.67
N MET A 48 13.70 14.16 4.92
CA MET A 48 12.73 13.72 3.94
C MET A 48 11.55 13.05 4.63
N ALA A 49 10.33 13.37 4.22
CA ALA A 49 9.14 12.70 4.75
C ALA A 49 9.04 11.29 4.16
N VAL A 50 8.96 10.31 5.05
CA VAL A 50 8.68 8.92 4.74
C VAL A 50 7.24 8.62 5.12
N VAL A 51 6.46 8.08 4.18
CA VAL A 51 5.04 7.77 4.39
C VAL A 51 4.86 6.27 4.51
N GLY A 52 4.08 5.86 5.51
CA GLY A 52 3.80 4.45 5.75
C GLY A 52 2.36 4.18 6.14
N ASN A 53 2.02 2.89 6.14
CA ASN A 53 0.79 2.36 6.70
C ASN A 53 1.14 1.52 7.92
N LEU A 54 0.72 1.99 9.10
CA LEU A 54 0.86 1.28 10.37
C LEU A 54 -0.35 0.36 10.57
N PHE A 55 -0.09 -0.90 10.87
CA PHE A 55 -1.11 -1.91 11.13
C PHE A 55 -0.99 -2.40 12.57
N ILE A 56 -2.09 -2.29 13.32
CA ILE A 56 -2.16 -2.65 14.74
C ILE A 56 -3.28 -3.67 14.94
N PRO A 57 -3.01 -4.83 15.56
CA PRO A 57 -4.03 -5.79 15.93
C PRO A 57 -5.10 -5.15 16.84
N LYS A 58 -6.38 -5.27 16.50
CA LYS A 58 -7.48 -4.66 17.28
C LYS A 58 -7.59 -5.16 18.72
N LYS A 59 -7.14 -6.39 18.97
CA LYS A 59 -7.18 -7.01 20.31
C LYS A 59 -5.89 -6.84 21.10
N MET A 60 -4.94 -6.04 20.62
CA MET A 60 -3.66 -5.82 21.26
C MET A 60 -3.81 -4.97 22.53
N ASN A 61 -3.14 -5.35 23.59
CA ASN A 61 -3.02 -4.51 24.79
C ASN A 61 -2.01 -3.39 24.55
N GLN A 62 -2.48 -2.17 24.35
CA GLN A 62 -1.63 -1.01 24.06
C GLN A 62 -0.75 -0.54 25.22
N ASN A 63 -0.93 -1.08 26.43
CA ASN A 63 -0.13 -0.72 27.60
C ASN A 63 1.11 -1.61 27.79
N THR A 64 1.40 -2.50 26.86
CA THR A 64 2.55 -3.40 26.89
C THR A 64 3.39 -3.23 25.62
N ARG A 65 4.68 -3.56 25.70
CA ARG A 65 5.56 -3.58 24.54
C ARG A 65 5.23 -4.80 23.66
N HIS A 66 5.20 -4.60 22.37
CA HIS A 66 4.95 -5.64 21.38
C HIS A 66 6.08 -5.69 20.37
N PRO A 67 6.38 -6.87 19.81
CA PRO A 67 7.31 -6.95 18.71
C PRO A 67 6.74 -6.22 17.49
N ALA A 68 7.61 -5.46 16.81
CA ALA A 68 7.24 -4.69 15.64
C ALA A 68 8.09 -5.09 14.42
N ILE A 69 7.52 -4.94 13.22
CA ILE A 69 8.16 -5.30 11.95
C ILE A 69 7.96 -4.16 10.95
N VAL A 70 9.07 -3.68 10.37
CA VAL A 70 9.04 -2.78 9.22
C VAL A 70 9.07 -3.59 7.94
N VAL A 71 8.19 -3.26 6.99
CA VAL A 71 8.06 -3.94 5.69
C VAL A 71 8.30 -2.92 4.58
N GLY A 72 9.38 -3.07 3.84
CA GLY A 72 9.67 -2.30 2.65
C GLY A 72 9.09 -2.94 1.39
N HIS A 73 8.94 -2.16 0.33
CA HIS A 73 8.52 -2.64 -0.97
C HIS A 73 9.73 -3.08 -1.82
N PRO A 74 9.56 -3.97 -2.80
CA PRO A 74 10.60 -4.29 -3.75
C PRO A 74 10.89 -3.08 -4.66
N MET A 75 12.08 -3.07 -5.27
CA MET A 75 12.47 -2.02 -6.23
C MET A 75 11.41 -1.85 -7.33
N GLY A 76 11.04 -0.61 -7.62
CA GLY A 76 10.04 -0.28 -8.63
C GLY A 76 8.59 -0.45 -8.19
N ALA A 77 8.33 -0.67 -6.90
CA ALA A 77 6.99 -0.81 -6.33
C ALA A 77 6.68 0.31 -5.34
N VAL A 78 5.50 0.24 -4.74
CA VAL A 78 5.05 1.08 -3.62
C VAL A 78 4.40 0.19 -2.55
N LYS A 79 4.22 0.72 -1.35
CA LYS A 79 3.71 -0.04 -0.19
C LYS A 79 2.36 -0.71 -0.44
N GLU A 80 1.48 -0.12 -1.28
CA GLU A 80 0.16 -0.67 -1.58
C GLU A 80 0.19 -1.94 -2.43
N GLN A 81 1.28 -2.21 -3.16
CA GLN A 81 1.32 -3.33 -4.09
C GLN A 81 1.54 -4.67 -3.39
N SER A 82 2.59 -4.81 -2.59
CA SER A 82 2.87 -6.08 -1.90
C SER A 82 3.06 -5.92 -0.40
N SER A 83 3.74 -4.85 0.04
CA SER A 83 4.12 -4.65 1.44
C SER A 83 2.92 -4.59 2.38
N ASN A 84 1.84 -3.93 1.96
CA ASN A 84 0.61 -3.86 2.76
C ASN A 84 0.00 -5.23 3.03
N LEU A 85 0.03 -6.15 2.05
CA LEU A 85 -0.49 -7.51 2.25
C LEU A 85 0.33 -8.24 3.32
N TYR A 86 1.66 -8.23 3.20
CA TYR A 86 2.53 -8.87 4.19
C TYR A 86 2.37 -8.24 5.57
N ALA A 87 2.35 -6.91 5.64
CA ALA A 87 2.18 -6.18 6.90
C ALA A 87 0.85 -6.55 7.59
N GLN A 88 -0.25 -6.59 6.86
CA GLN A 88 -1.55 -6.99 7.43
C GLN A 88 -1.55 -8.44 7.91
N LYS A 89 -0.98 -9.37 7.13
CA LYS A 89 -0.91 -10.78 7.51
C LYS A 89 -0.04 -11.01 8.75
N LEU A 90 1.06 -10.29 8.89
CA LEU A 90 1.89 -10.32 10.09
C LEU A 90 1.18 -9.68 11.29
N ALA A 91 0.43 -8.58 11.07
CA ALA A 91 -0.36 -7.96 12.12
C ALA A 91 -1.48 -8.88 12.63
N GLU A 92 -2.09 -9.70 11.77
CA GLU A 92 -3.04 -10.74 12.19
C GLU A 92 -2.43 -11.78 13.14
N GLN A 93 -1.11 -11.95 13.08
CA GLN A 93 -0.36 -12.85 13.98
C GLN A 93 0.07 -12.17 15.29
N GLY A 94 -0.27 -10.91 15.50
CA GLY A 94 -0.01 -10.19 16.75
C GLY A 94 1.18 -9.24 16.73
N PHE A 95 1.81 -8.99 15.58
CA PHE A 95 2.86 -7.98 15.46
C PHE A 95 2.26 -6.58 15.23
N VAL A 96 2.94 -5.54 15.69
CA VAL A 96 2.76 -4.20 15.12
C VAL A 96 3.56 -4.15 13.83
N THR A 97 2.97 -3.72 12.72
CA THR A 97 3.69 -3.70 11.45
C THR A 97 3.57 -2.37 10.75
N LEU A 98 4.64 -1.94 10.10
CA LEU A 98 4.72 -0.68 9.38
C LEU A 98 5.21 -0.95 7.95
N ALA A 99 4.32 -0.82 6.96
CA ALA A 99 4.68 -0.83 5.55
C ALA A 99 5.02 0.59 5.10
N ILE A 100 6.21 0.82 4.55
CA ILE A 100 6.68 2.15 4.14
C ILE A 100 6.85 2.25 2.62
N ASP A 101 6.63 3.45 2.09
CA ASP A 101 7.23 3.85 0.82
C ASP A 101 8.65 4.31 1.10
N LEU A 102 9.62 3.77 0.38
CA LEU A 102 11.00 4.26 0.45
C LEU A 102 11.10 5.65 -0.19
N SER A 103 12.04 6.45 0.25
CA SER A 103 12.31 7.77 -0.34
C SER A 103 12.39 7.70 -1.86
N PHE A 104 11.86 8.71 -2.55
CA PHE A 104 11.69 8.82 -4.01
C PHE A 104 10.55 7.98 -4.61
N TRP A 105 9.83 7.18 -3.80
CA TRP A 105 8.74 6.29 -4.26
C TRP A 105 7.42 6.61 -3.57
N GLY A 106 6.32 6.29 -4.25
CA GLY A 106 4.97 6.40 -3.72
C GLY A 106 4.63 7.80 -3.20
N GLU A 107 4.26 7.86 -1.93
CA GLU A 107 3.89 9.10 -1.24
C GLU A 107 5.07 9.71 -0.46
N SER A 108 6.22 9.03 -0.38
CA SER A 108 7.42 9.56 0.30
C SER A 108 8.13 10.62 -0.52
N GLU A 109 8.83 11.53 0.17
CA GLU A 109 9.58 12.61 -0.47
C GLU A 109 10.79 12.11 -1.24
N GLY A 110 11.27 12.93 -2.16
CA GLY A 110 12.49 12.77 -2.93
C GLY A 110 12.35 13.22 -4.38
N LYS A 111 13.37 13.90 -4.88
CA LYS A 111 13.46 14.33 -6.29
C LYS A 111 14.86 14.05 -6.83
N PRO A 112 14.97 13.57 -8.09
CA PRO A 112 13.89 13.14 -8.96
C PRO A 112 13.16 11.91 -8.39
N GLY A 113 11.86 11.75 -8.71
CA GLY A 113 11.12 10.52 -8.38
C GLY A 113 11.74 9.29 -9.04
N HIS A 114 11.51 8.13 -8.43
CA HIS A 114 12.01 6.82 -8.88
C HIS A 114 13.54 6.68 -8.86
N LEU A 115 14.22 7.51 -8.07
CA LEU A 115 15.65 7.34 -7.81
C LEU A 115 15.86 6.11 -6.91
N ILE A 116 16.92 5.37 -7.18
CA ILE A 116 17.35 4.24 -6.36
C ILE A 116 18.56 4.69 -5.54
N SER A 117 18.42 4.73 -4.22
CA SER A 117 19.48 5.10 -3.29
C SER A 117 19.50 4.17 -2.07
N PRO A 118 20.30 3.10 -2.09
CA PRO A 118 20.37 2.15 -0.99
C PRO A 118 20.75 2.79 0.35
N GLU A 119 21.58 3.83 0.32
CA GLU A 119 21.99 4.57 1.53
C GLU A 119 20.79 5.25 2.18
N ILE A 120 19.99 6.00 1.40
CA ILE A 120 18.79 6.67 1.90
C ILE A 120 17.74 5.63 2.32
N TYR A 121 17.60 4.52 1.61
CA TYR A 121 16.69 3.45 2.00
C TYR A 121 17.05 2.83 3.34
N THR A 122 18.35 2.64 3.62
CA THR A 122 18.81 2.15 4.92
C THR A 122 18.39 3.12 6.03
N ASP A 123 18.47 4.41 5.75
CA ASP A 123 18.06 5.44 6.70
C ASP A 123 16.54 5.51 6.86
N ASP A 124 15.76 5.32 5.78
CA ASP A 124 14.30 5.20 5.87
C ASP A 124 13.87 4.05 6.79
N PHE A 125 14.54 2.89 6.70
CA PHE A 125 14.30 1.77 7.60
C PHE A 125 14.70 2.08 9.04
N SER A 126 15.82 2.76 9.26
CA SER A 126 16.25 3.20 10.59
C SER A 126 15.24 4.13 11.22
N ALA A 127 14.81 5.14 10.47
CA ALA A 127 13.78 6.08 10.92
C ALA A 127 12.42 5.42 11.18
N ALA A 128 12.06 4.39 10.41
CA ALA A 128 10.86 3.59 10.63
C ALA A 128 10.93 2.77 11.93
N VAL A 129 12.10 2.24 12.26
CA VAL A 129 12.33 1.53 13.54
C VAL A 129 12.25 2.50 14.71
N ASP A 130 12.84 3.70 14.57
CA ASP A 130 12.77 4.72 15.62
C ASP A 130 11.35 5.26 15.84
N TYR A 131 10.53 5.22 14.80
CA TYR A 131 9.11 5.62 14.87
C TYR A 131 8.26 4.62 15.66
N LEU A 132 8.56 3.31 15.62
CA LEU A 132 7.81 2.22 16.26
C LEU A 132 8.12 2.08 17.74
#